data_1cce256fabe17bde1b2c32ae3cc07be9
#
_entry.id   1cce256fabe17bde1b2c32ae3cc07be9
#
_cell.length_a   1.000
_cell.length_b   1.000
_cell.length_c   1.000
_cell.angle_alpha   90.00
_cell.angle_beta   90.00
_cell.angle_gamma   90.00
#
_symmetry.space_group_name_H-M   'P 1'
#
loop_
_entity.id
_entity.type
_entity.pdbx_description
1 polymer ?
#
loop_
_entity_poly.entity_id
_entity_poly.type
_entity_poly.pdbx_seq_one_letter_code
_entity_poly.pdbx_strand_id
1 'polypeptide(L)'
;MGNSTSSLGESANTPVKEIQEIISNNCVVIFSKTSCFYCTTAKKIFHDMNVNYKVVELDMLEYGSQFQDALYKMTGERTVPRIFVNGIFIGGAIDTYKLHEEGKLLPLVRQCYLKKSKRKEFQ
;
A
#
# COMPACT_ATOMS: atom_id res chain seq x y z
N MET A 1 27.55 8.52 21.07
CA MET A 1 27.40 9.84 20.45
C MET A 1 26.87 9.73 19.06
N GLY A 2 27.56 9.10 18.16
CA GLY A 2 27.05 8.84 16.83
C GLY A 2 25.75 8.07 16.85
N ASN A 3 25.52 7.28 17.89
CA ASN A 3 24.31 6.46 18.03
C ASN A 3 23.04 7.26 18.15
N SER A 4 23.05 8.35 18.92
CA SER A 4 21.81 9.13 19.09
C SER A 4 21.43 9.86 17.80
N THR A 5 22.41 10.33 17.05
CA THR A 5 22.14 10.95 15.74
C THR A 5 21.59 9.91 14.76
N SER A 6 22.19 8.73 14.73
CA SER A 6 21.74 7.63 13.88
C SER A 6 20.33 7.20 14.25
N SER A 7 20.03 7.10 15.55
CA SER A 7 18.70 6.73 16.02
C SER A 7 17.65 7.71 15.56
N LEU A 8 17.93 9.01 15.63
CA LEU A 8 16.99 10.03 15.18
C LEU A 8 16.76 9.93 13.67
N GLY A 9 17.82 9.71 12.90
CA GLY A 9 17.70 9.53 11.47
C GLY A 9 16.90 8.28 11.14
N GLU A 10 17.16 7.20 11.85
CA GLU A 10 16.44 5.95 11.64
C GLU A 10 14.97 6.09 12.00
N SER A 11 14.65 6.76 13.08
CA SER A 11 13.26 7.01 13.47
C SER A 11 12.51 7.79 12.41
N ALA A 12 13.14 8.77 11.78
CA ALA A 12 12.50 9.56 10.74
C ALA A 12 12.26 8.73 9.47
N ASN A 13 13.13 7.75 9.17
CA ASN A 13 13.06 6.95 7.96
C ASN A 13 12.37 5.61 8.12
N THR A 14 12.22 5.13 9.36
CA THR A 14 11.67 3.81 9.62
C THR A 14 10.26 3.62 9.03
N PRO A 15 9.32 4.57 9.18
CA PRO A 15 8.01 4.37 8.58
C PRO A 15 8.05 4.22 7.07
N VAL A 16 8.89 4.99 6.38
CA VAL A 16 9.04 4.88 4.92
C VAL A 16 9.56 3.48 4.55
N LYS A 17 10.59 3.02 5.26
CA LYS A 17 11.16 1.69 5.01
C LYS A 17 10.15 0.57 5.26
N GLU A 18 9.40 0.67 6.34
CA GLU A 18 8.38 -0.32 6.66
C GLU A 18 7.29 -0.36 5.58
N ILE A 19 6.85 0.81 5.13
CA ILE A 19 5.87 0.89 4.06
C ILE A 19 6.43 0.26 2.78
N GLN A 20 7.68 0.58 2.44
CA GLN A 20 8.32 0.02 1.25
C GLN A 20 8.43 -1.52 1.32
N GLU A 21 8.72 -2.06 2.49
CA GLU A 21 8.76 -3.51 2.68
C GLU A 21 7.38 -4.12 2.50
N ILE A 22 6.35 -3.49 3.05
CA ILE A 22 4.98 -3.98 2.92
C ILE A 22 4.56 -4.01 1.45
N ILE A 23 4.80 -2.91 0.73
CA ILE A 23 4.37 -2.83 -0.67
C ILE A 23 5.20 -3.72 -1.59
N SER A 24 6.44 -4.05 -1.21
CA SER A 24 7.25 -4.95 -2.02
C SER A 24 6.91 -6.42 -1.76
N ASN A 25 6.36 -6.73 -0.61
CA ASN A 25 6.03 -8.11 -0.23
C ASN A 25 4.60 -8.51 -0.54
N ASN A 26 3.77 -7.59 -1.00
CA ASN A 26 2.36 -7.84 -1.26
C ASN A 26 1.96 -7.23 -2.59
N CYS A 27 1.24 -7.98 -3.41
CA CYS A 27 0.80 -7.47 -4.71
C CYS A 27 -0.14 -6.29 -4.59
N VAL A 28 -1.08 -6.36 -3.66
CA VAL A 28 -2.05 -5.28 -3.42
C VAL A 28 -1.96 -4.87 -1.96
N VAL A 29 -1.79 -3.59 -1.71
CA VAL A 29 -1.75 -3.04 -0.35
C VAL A 29 -2.69 -1.86 -0.27
N ILE A 30 -3.54 -1.87 0.74
CA ILE A 30 -4.48 -0.78 1.01
C ILE A 30 -4.17 -0.23 2.40
N PHE A 31 -3.67 1.00 2.44
CA PHE A 31 -3.51 1.72 3.70
C PHE A 31 -4.84 2.40 4.00
N SER A 32 -5.42 2.09 5.13
CA SER A 32 -6.83 2.28 5.42
C SER A 32 -7.02 2.82 6.84
N LYS A 33 -8.24 3.18 7.17
CA LYS A 33 -8.70 3.37 8.55
C LYS A 33 -10.01 2.63 8.70
N THR A 34 -10.23 2.06 9.87
CA THR A 34 -11.38 1.16 10.10
C THR A 34 -12.72 1.85 9.89
N SER A 35 -12.80 3.16 10.13
CA SER A 35 -14.05 3.92 10.00
C SER A 35 -14.20 4.61 8.65
N CYS A 36 -13.33 4.34 7.70
CA CYS A 36 -13.31 5.02 6.41
C CYS A 36 -14.23 4.33 5.40
N PHE A 37 -15.25 5.04 4.94
CA PHE A 37 -16.20 4.52 3.96
C PHE A 37 -15.52 4.22 2.62
N TYR A 38 -14.70 5.15 2.13
CA TYR A 38 -14.00 4.94 0.86
C TYR A 38 -13.01 3.79 0.92
N CYS A 39 -12.45 3.53 2.10
CA CYS A 39 -11.57 2.38 2.30
C CYS A 39 -12.36 1.08 2.12
N THR A 40 -13.56 1.02 2.66
CA THR A 40 -14.44 -0.14 2.51
C THR A 40 -14.78 -0.38 1.04
N THR A 41 -15.08 0.68 0.31
CA THR A 41 -15.36 0.59 -1.13
C THR A 41 -14.18 0.02 -1.89
N ALA A 42 -12.97 0.49 -1.60
CA ALA A 42 -11.77 0.00 -2.26
C ALA A 42 -11.52 -1.48 -1.95
N LYS A 43 -11.66 -1.86 -0.69
CA LYS A 43 -11.50 -3.27 -0.28
C LYS A 43 -12.47 -4.18 -1.04
N LYS A 44 -13.71 -3.71 -1.21
CA LYS A 44 -14.74 -4.48 -1.91
C LYS A 44 -14.35 -4.72 -3.37
N ILE A 45 -13.75 -3.75 -4.04
CA ILE A 45 -13.31 -3.93 -5.43
C ILE A 45 -12.37 -5.12 -5.54
N PHE A 46 -11.34 -5.18 -4.71
CA PHE A 46 -10.38 -6.28 -4.76
C PHE A 46 -10.98 -7.60 -4.28
N HIS A 47 -11.86 -7.54 -3.30
CA HIS A 47 -12.55 -8.73 -2.82
C HIS A 47 -13.39 -9.34 -3.95
N ASP A 48 -14.15 -8.51 -4.67
CA ASP A 48 -15.01 -8.97 -5.76
C ASP A 48 -14.21 -9.49 -6.95
N MET A 49 -12.98 -9.00 -7.12
CA MET A 49 -12.06 -9.50 -8.14
C MET A 49 -11.45 -10.84 -7.77
N ASN A 50 -11.67 -11.29 -6.54
CA ASN A 50 -11.13 -12.55 -6.03
C ASN A 50 -9.59 -12.59 -6.06
N VAL A 51 -8.97 -11.47 -5.67
CA VAL A 51 -7.52 -11.38 -5.55
C VAL A 51 -7.16 -11.13 -4.09
N ASN A 52 -5.96 -11.56 -3.70
CA ASN A 52 -5.46 -11.32 -2.36
C ASN A 52 -5.06 -9.85 -2.22
N TYR A 53 -5.34 -9.28 -1.06
CA TYR A 53 -4.91 -7.91 -0.76
C TYR A 53 -4.55 -7.80 0.71
N LYS A 54 -3.54 -6.98 0.99
CA LYS A 54 -3.09 -6.69 2.34
C LYS A 54 -3.70 -5.36 2.78
N VAL A 55 -4.31 -5.34 3.95
CA VAL A 55 -4.86 -4.11 4.53
C VAL A 55 -4.02 -3.71 5.73
N VAL A 56 -3.64 -2.44 5.78
CA VAL A 56 -2.96 -1.87 6.93
C VAL A 56 -3.88 -0.80 7.50
N GLU A 57 -4.49 -1.08 8.65
CA GLU A 57 -5.39 -0.13 9.31
C GLU A 57 -4.56 0.81 10.17
N LEU A 58 -4.39 2.03 9.69
CA LEU A 58 -3.52 3.01 10.34
C LEU A 58 -3.99 3.41 11.72
N ASP A 59 -5.29 3.43 11.95
CA ASP A 59 -5.86 3.76 13.25
C ASP A 59 -5.69 2.64 14.28
N MET A 60 -5.24 1.48 13.87
CA MET A 60 -4.95 0.36 14.76
C MET A 60 -3.47 0.26 15.14
N LEU A 61 -2.63 1.08 14.54
CA LEU A 61 -1.19 1.10 14.81
C LEU A 61 -0.84 2.22 15.79
N GLU A 62 0.08 1.94 16.72
CA GLU A 62 0.60 2.96 17.62
C GLU A 62 1.18 4.14 16.85
N TYR A 63 1.89 3.84 15.76
CA TYR A 63 2.58 4.84 14.96
C TYR A 63 1.86 5.07 13.62
N GLY A 64 0.55 4.93 13.61
CA GLY A 64 -0.26 5.17 12.40
C GLY A 64 -0.13 6.58 11.86
N SER A 65 0.02 7.57 12.73
CA SER A 65 0.21 8.94 12.30
C SER A 65 1.53 9.13 11.55
N GLN A 66 2.59 8.48 12.02
CA GLN A 66 3.89 8.51 11.35
C GLN A 66 3.82 7.82 9.98
N PHE A 67 3.07 6.74 9.88
CA PHE A 67 2.81 6.09 8.58
C PHE A 67 2.07 7.02 7.65
N GLN A 68 1.08 7.75 8.17
CA GLN A 68 0.30 8.68 7.37
C GLN A 68 1.17 9.83 6.85
N ASP A 69 2.08 10.34 7.69
CA ASP A 69 3.04 11.36 7.26
C ASP A 69 3.96 10.84 6.17
N ALA A 70 4.45 9.61 6.32
CA ALA A 70 5.31 8.98 5.32
C ALA A 70 4.56 8.77 3.99
N LEU A 71 3.33 8.29 4.05
CA LEU A 71 2.50 8.13 2.86
C LEU A 71 2.24 9.45 2.16
N TYR A 72 2.05 10.52 2.93
CA TYR A 72 1.93 11.86 2.36
C TYR A 72 3.17 12.24 1.56
N LYS A 73 4.35 12.01 2.12
CA LYS A 73 5.60 12.29 1.43
C LYS A 73 5.76 11.44 0.17
N MET A 74 5.30 10.20 0.22
CA MET A 74 5.46 9.26 -0.89
C MET A 74 4.42 9.46 -2.00
N THR A 75 3.23 9.92 -1.67
CA THR A 75 2.09 9.92 -2.61
C THR A 75 1.44 11.29 -2.82
N GLY A 76 1.83 12.29 -2.04
CA GLY A 76 1.34 13.65 -2.24
C GLY A 76 0.07 14.02 -1.46
N GLU A 77 -0.59 13.08 -0.83
CA GLU A 77 -1.79 13.35 -0.05
C GLU A 77 -1.80 12.55 1.26
N ARG A 78 -2.44 13.10 2.27
CA ARG A 78 -2.52 12.49 3.59
C ARG A 78 -3.85 11.77 3.83
N THR A 79 -4.63 11.56 2.80
CA THR A 79 -5.93 10.91 2.89
C THR A 79 -5.83 9.40 2.80
N VAL A 80 -6.88 8.70 3.23
CA VAL A 80 -7.02 7.26 3.06
C VAL A 80 -8.26 6.98 2.23
N PRO A 81 -8.28 5.91 1.46
CA PRO A 81 -7.23 4.90 1.34
C PRO A 81 -6.06 5.36 0.45
N ARG A 82 -4.87 4.77 0.69
CA ARG A 82 -3.72 4.89 -0.21
C ARG A 82 -3.45 3.49 -0.72
N ILE A 83 -3.49 3.29 -2.02
CA ILE A 83 -3.53 1.95 -2.62
C ILE A 83 -2.33 1.75 -3.54
N PHE A 84 -1.65 0.63 -3.34
CA PHE A 84 -0.49 0.23 -4.15
C PHE A 84 -0.77 -1.12 -4.79
N VAL A 85 -0.42 -1.25 -6.05
CA VAL A 85 -0.50 -2.52 -6.77
C VAL A 85 0.85 -2.75 -7.45
N ASN A 86 1.44 -3.92 -7.20
CA ASN A 86 2.74 -4.28 -7.76
C ASN A 86 3.80 -3.23 -7.42
N GLY A 87 3.76 -2.69 -6.20
CA GLY A 87 4.71 -1.68 -5.73
C GLY A 87 4.45 -0.28 -6.26
N ILE A 88 3.43 -0.08 -7.06
CA ILE A 88 3.12 1.20 -7.71
C ILE A 88 1.91 1.83 -7.03
N PHE A 89 2.04 3.10 -6.66
CA PHE A 89 0.92 3.85 -6.10
C PHE A 89 -0.12 4.11 -7.21
N ILE A 90 -1.35 3.66 -6.99
CA ILE A 90 -2.42 3.83 -7.99
C ILE A 90 -3.46 4.88 -7.59
N GLY A 91 -3.40 5.38 -6.36
CA GLY A 91 -4.29 6.44 -5.92
C GLY A 91 -5.19 6.03 -4.77
N GLY A 92 -6.32 6.71 -4.67
CA GLY A 92 -7.35 6.45 -3.67
C GLY A 92 -8.47 5.58 -4.22
N ALA A 93 -9.62 5.63 -3.55
CA ALA A 93 -10.77 4.79 -3.94
C ALA A 93 -11.30 5.12 -5.33
N ILE A 94 -11.39 6.40 -5.66
CA ILE A 94 -11.94 6.82 -6.95
C ILE A 94 -11.03 6.41 -8.09
N ASP A 95 -9.72 6.60 -7.91
CA ASP A 95 -8.73 6.19 -8.91
C ASP A 95 -8.79 4.68 -9.16
N THR A 96 -8.91 3.92 -8.09
CA THR A 96 -9.00 2.46 -8.17
C THR A 96 -10.28 2.02 -8.87
N TYR A 97 -11.39 2.67 -8.53
CA TYR A 97 -12.68 2.38 -9.18
C TYR A 97 -12.60 2.64 -10.69
N LYS A 98 -12.00 3.75 -11.09
CA LYS A 98 -11.85 4.08 -12.52
C LYS A 98 -11.00 3.04 -13.24
N LEU A 99 -9.88 2.63 -12.65
CA LEU A 99 -9.05 1.60 -13.26
C LEU A 99 -9.82 0.29 -13.41
N HIS A 100 -10.62 -0.05 -12.40
CA HIS A 100 -11.43 -1.26 -12.44
C HIS A 100 -12.47 -1.19 -13.55
N GLU A 101 -13.20 -0.08 -13.65
CA GLU A 101 -14.22 0.11 -14.67
C GLU A 101 -13.65 0.11 -16.08
N GLU A 102 -12.41 0.59 -16.24
CA GLU A 102 -11.73 0.61 -17.53
C GLU A 102 -11.05 -0.72 -17.88
N GLY A 103 -11.15 -1.71 -17.00
CA GLY A 103 -10.51 -3.00 -17.23
C GLY A 103 -9.01 -2.98 -17.09
N LYS A 104 -8.45 -1.96 -16.44
CA LYS A 104 -7.00 -1.78 -16.30
C LYS A 104 -6.44 -2.30 -14.98
N LEU A 105 -7.30 -2.51 -13.99
CA LEU A 105 -6.84 -2.91 -12.66
C LEU A 105 -6.37 -4.36 -12.63
N LEU A 106 -7.15 -5.27 -13.20
CA LEU A 106 -6.81 -6.69 -13.19
C LEU A 106 -5.47 -6.99 -13.87
N PRO A 107 -5.15 -6.40 -15.03
CA PRO A 107 -3.82 -6.61 -15.63
C PRO A 107 -2.67 -6.18 -14.72
N LEU A 108 -2.84 -5.09 -13.95
CA LEU A 108 -1.80 -4.65 -13.02
C LEU A 108 -1.57 -5.70 -11.93
N VAL A 109 -2.64 -6.27 -11.39
CA VAL A 109 -2.54 -7.31 -10.37
C VAL A 109 -1.90 -8.56 -10.97
N ARG A 110 -2.30 -8.94 -12.17
CA ARG A 110 -1.75 -10.11 -12.87
C ARG A 110 -0.26 -10.00 -13.09
N GLN A 111 0.23 -8.82 -13.42
CA GLN A 111 1.66 -8.60 -13.63
C GLN A 111 2.47 -8.96 -12.38
N CYS A 112 1.93 -8.64 -11.21
CA CYS A 112 2.59 -8.98 -9.95
C CYS A 112 2.73 -10.49 -9.79
N TYR A 113 1.66 -11.22 -10.04
CA TYR A 113 1.67 -12.68 -9.92
C TYR A 113 2.62 -13.32 -10.93
N LEU A 114 2.65 -12.83 -12.14
CA LEU A 114 3.56 -13.33 -13.17
C LEU A 114 5.02 -13.13 -12.78
N LYS A 115 5.35 -11.97 -12.21
CA LYS A 115 6.71 -11.71 -11.72
C LYS A 115 7.11 -12.68 -10.62
N LYS A 116 6.20 -12.95 -9.69
CA LYS A 116 6.46 -13.90 -8.61
C LYS A 116 6.66 -15.32 -9.12
N SER A 117 5.87 -15.75 -10.08
CA SER A 117 6.03 -17.04 -10.71
C SER A 117 7.39 -17.18 -11.37
N LYS A 118 7.81 -16.19 -12.12
CA LYS A 118 9.11 -16.20 -12.78
C LYS A 118 10.25 -16.29 -11.78
N ARG A 119 10.16 -15.54 -10.67
CA ARG A 119 11.17 -15.62 -9.63
C ARG A 119 11.29 -17.02 -9.04
N LYS A 120 10.15 -17.67 -8.82
CA LYS A 120 10.15 -19.03 -8.29
C LYS A 120 10.77 -20.02 -9.26
N GLU A 121 10.55 -19.84 -10.56
CA GLU A 121 11.12 -20.72 -11.56
C GLU A 121 12.65 -20.67 -11.56
N PHE A 122 13.23 -19.53 -11.28
CA PHE A 122 14.68 -19.38 -11.29
C PHE A 122 15.35 -19.70 -9.96
N GLN A 123 14.59 -20.03 -8.94
CA GLN A 123 15.11 -20.44 -7.66
C GLN A 123 15.04 -21.96 -7.52
#